data_1e57be8ea2412713b104f029b66b25aa
#
_entry.id   1e57be8ea2412713b104f029b66b25aa
#
_cell.length_a   1.000
_cell.length_b   1.000
_cell.length_c   1.000
_cell.angle_alpha   90.00
_cell.angle_beta   90.00
_cell.angle_gamma   90.00
#
_symmetry.space_group_name_H-M   'P 1'
#
loop_
_entity.id
_entity.type
_entity.pdbx_description
1 polymer ?
#
loop_
_entity_poly.entity_id
_entity_poly.type
_entity_poly.pdbx_seq_one_letter_code
_entity_poly.pdbx_strand_id
1 'polypeptide(L)'
;RAELFAIVEAGCTVVDVIVEHPLYGELRGNLMLATRDDVERFLRALRAGETELLSSLTGGVHLHTVAAPSFEALSRAREALRRKGFLLPSSGPGGPS
;
A
#
# COMPACT_ATOMS: atom_id res chain seq x y z
N ARG A 1 -1.92 -7.03 -3.03
CA ARG A 1 -1.99 -6.58 -4.41
C ARG A 1 -3.35 -5.99 -4.77
N ALA A 2 -4.43 -6.61 -4.33
CA ALA A 2 -5.75 -6.02 -4.57
C ALA A 2 -5.87 -4.67 -3.89
N GLU A 3 -5.22 -4.50 -2.76
CA GLU A 3 -5.28 -3.24 -2.05
C GLU A 3 -4.60 -2.11 -2.83
N LEU A 4 -3.52 -2.41 -3.52
CA LEU A 4 -2.82 -1.40 -4.30
C LEU A 4 -3.70 -0.91 -5.45
N PHE A 5 -4.37 -1.82 -6.13
CA PHE A 5 -5.28 -1.45 -7.19
C PHE A 5 -6.45 -0.62 -6.68
N ALA A 6 -6.99 -0.99 -5.52
CA ALA A 6 -8.10 -0.25 -4.95
C ALA A 6 -7.71 1.20 -4.65
N ILE A 7 -6.51 1.40 -4.15
CA ILE A 7 -6.03 2.73 -3.80
C ILE A 7 -5.88 3.60 -5.06
N VAL A 8 -5.23 3.08 -6.09
CA VAL A 8 -5.00 3.90 -7.28
C VAL A 8 -6.28 4.11 -8.06
N GLU A 9 -7.19 3.14 -8.04
CA GLU A 9 -8.47 3.31 -8.73
C GLU A 9 -9.35 4.35 -8.06
N ALA A 10 -9.13 4.59 -6.79
CA ALA A 10 -9.85 5.66 -6.09
C ALA A 10 -9.24 7.04 -6.37
N GLY A 11 -8.14 7.09 -7.11
CA GLY A 11 -7.50 8.35 -7.44
C GLY A 11 -6.36 8.73 -6.52
N CYS A 12 -5.92 7.81 -5.69
CA CYS A 12 -4.85 8.08 -4.73
C CYS A 12 -3.53 7.52 -5.23
N THR A 13 -2.45 7.94 -4.59
CA THR A 13 -1.10 7.48 -4.91
C THR A 13 -0.55 6.70 -3.74
N VAL A 14 0.00 5.53 -4.01
CA VAL A 14 0.73 4.78 -2.99
C VAL A 14 2.16 5.29 -2.99
N VAL A 15 2.53 5.99 -1.93
CA VAL A 15 3.82 6.67 -1.87
C VAL A 15 4.92 5.69 -1.52
N ASP A 16 4.69 4.85 -0.51
CA ASP A 16 5.70 3.90 -0.09
C ASP A 16 5.05 2.72 0.61
N VAL A 17 5.87 1.76 0.95
CA VAL A 17 5.47 0.64 1.78
C VAL A 17 6.44 0.56 2.95
N ILE A 18 5.91 0.24 4.12
CA ILE A 18 6.70 0.05 5.32
C ILE A 18 6.44 -1.36 5.80
N VAL A 19 7.49 -2.13 5.98
CA VAL A 19 7.40 -3.53 6.38
C VAL A 19 8.18 -3.71 7.66
N GLU A 20 7.61 -4.42 8.62
CA GLU A 20 8.33 -4.78 9.83
C GLU A 20 9.05 -6.10 9.62
N HIS A 21 10.36 -6.03 9.56
CA HIS A 21 11.18 -7.20 9.34
C HIS A 21 11.71 -7.69 10.67
N PRO A 22 11.62 -8.99 10.96
CA PRO A 22 12.02 -9.49 12.27
C PRO A 22 13.50 -9.30 12.58
N LEU A 23 14.33 -9.21 11.55
CA LEU A 23 15.75 -9.06 11.74
C LEU A 23 16.20 -7.61 11.65
N TYR A 24 15.70 -6.89 10.67
CA TYR A 24 16.18 -5.53 10.41
C TYR A 24 15.29 -4.45 10.97
N GLY A 25 14.14 -4.81 11.50
CA GLY A 25 13.21 -3.82 12.00
C GLY A 25 12.39 -3.25 10.86
N GLU A 26 12.16 -1.94 10.89
CA GLU A 26 11.29 -1.32 9.91
C GLU A 26 12.05 -1.05 8.61
N LEU A 27 11.52 -1.56 7.52
CA LEU A 27 12.07 -1.32 6.20
C LEU A 27 11.06 -0.51 5.39
N ARG A 28 11.55 0.46 4.65
CA ARG A 28 10.69 1.32 3.85
C ARG A 28 11.16 1.33 2.41
N GLY A 29 10.21 1.16 1.49
CA GLY A 29 10.50 1.25 0.08
C GLY A 29 9.65 2.29 -0.59
N ASN A 30 10.25 3.17 -1.37
CA ASN A 30 9.52 4.19 -2.11
C ASN A 30 8.87 3.57 -3.32
N LEU A 31 7.61 3.87 -3.57
CA LEU A 31 6.86 3.26 -4.65
C LEU A 31 6.33 4.26 -5.67
N MET A 32 5.62 5.28 -5.21
CA MET A 32 5.02 6.30 -6.07
C MET A 32 4.13 5.70 -7.14
N LEU A 33 3.19 4.86 -6.73
CA LEU A 33 2.27 4.20 -7.65
C LEU A 33 0.99 5.00 -7.74
N ALA A 34 0.68 5.53 -8.91
CA ALA A 34 -0.48 6.39 -9.10
C ALA A 34 -1.51 5.78 -10.03
N THR A 35 -1.15 4.82 -10.87
CA THR A 35 -2.05 4.25 -11.86
C THR A 35 -2.02 2.73 -11.77
N ARG A 36 -3.02 2.10 -12.40
CA ARG A 36 -3.03 0.64 -12.49
C ARG A 36 -1.77 0.13 -13.17
N ASP A 37 -1.33 0.84 -14.19
CA ASP A 37 -0.14 0.43 -14.91
C ASP A 37 1.09 0.46 -14.00
N ASP A 38 1.19 1.49 -13.17
CA ASP A 38 2.27 1.56 -12.18
C ASP A 38 2.25 0.34 -11.28
N VAL A 39 1.07 -0.02 -10.78
CA VAL A 39 0.95 -1.17 -9.89
C VAL A 39 1.36 -2.46 -10.61
N GLU A 40 0.91 -2.62 -11.84
CA GLU A 40 1.24 -3.83 -12.59
C GLU A 40 2.74 -3.94 -12.84
N ARG A 41 3.39 -2.83 -13.15
CA ARG A 41 4.84 -2.85 -13.34
C ARG A 41 5.57 -3.18 -12.05
N PHE A 42 5.08 -2.64 -10.95
CA PHE A 42 5.68 -2.92 -9.66
C PHE A 42 5.55 -4.40 -9.31
N LEU A 43 4.36 -4.97 -9.52
CA LEU A 43 4.15 -6.37 -9.19
C LEU A 43 4.98 -7.29 -10.08
N ARG A 44 5.15 -6.92 -11.34
CA ARG A 44 6.02 -7.70 -12.23
C ARG A 44 7.46 -7.64 -11.76
N ALA A 45 7.91 -6.48 -11.34
CA ALA A 45 9.29 -6.34 -10.86
C ALA A 45 9.53 -7.19 -9.62
N LEU A 46 8.54 -7.23 -8.72
CA LEU A 46 8.67 -8.06 -7.53
C LEU A 46 8.80 -9.53 -7.91
N ARG A 47 7.95 -9.99 -8.82
CA ARG A 47 7.98 -11.40 -9.20
C ARG A 47 9.28 -11.77 -9.90
N ALA A 48 9.84 -10.83 -10.65
CA ALA A 48 11.02 -11.12 -11.44
C ALA A 48 12.28 -11.14 -10.60
N GLY A 49 12.33 -10.33 -9.54
CA GLY A 49 13.62 -10.08 -8.97
C GLY A 49 13.79 -10.25 -7.48
N GLU A 50 12.74 -10.16 -6.69
CA GLU A 50 12.97 -10.01 -5.27
C GLU A 50 12.08 -10.90 -4.45
N THR A 51 12.52 -12.11 -4.29
CA THR A 51 11.75 -13.06 -3.52
C THR A 51 11.72 -12.70 -2.05
N GLU A 52 12.80 -12.13 -1.55
CA GLU A 52 12.87 -11.79 -0.14
C GLU A 52 11.90 -10.68 0.21
N LEU A 53 11.85 -9.63 -0.61
CA LEU A 53 10.92 -8.56 -0.40
C LEU A 53 9.49 -9.03 -0.54
N LEU A 54 9.25 -9.90 -1.51
CA LEU A 54 7.93 -10.46 -1.71
C LEU A 54 7.48 -11.25 -0.50
N SER A 55 8.38 -12.07 0.08
CA SER A 55 8.07 -12.80 1.28
C SER A 55 7.70 -11.88 2.43
N SER A 56 8.45 -10.80 2.59
CA SER A 56 8.16 -9.84 3.64
C SER A 56 6.78 -9.23 3.46
N LEU A 57 6.43 -8.91 2.22
CA LEU A 57 5.14 -8.31 1.94
C LEU A 57 3.99 -9.28 2.18
N THR A 58 4.19 -10.56 1.93
CA THR A 58 3.12 -11.53 2.06
C THR A 58 3.09 -12.19 3.44
N GLY A 59 4.20 -12.18 4.15
CA GLY A 59 4.30 -12.92 5.41
C GLY A 59 4.19 -12.08 6.65
N GLY A 60 4.07 -10.77 6.54
CA GLY A 60 4.09 -9.94 7.71
C GLY A 60 3.16 -8.75 7.60
N VAL A 61 3.11 -7.98 8.65
CA VAL A 61 2.36 -6.75 8.68
C VAL A 61 3.09 -5.69 7.87
N HIS A 62 2.34 -5.01 7.03
CA HIS A 62 2.93 -3.93 6.26
C HIS A 62 1.94 -2.77 6.17
N LEU A 63 2.48 -1.58 5.98
CA LEU A 63 1.71 -0.35 5.90
C LEU A 63 2.05 0.36 4.62
N HIS A 64 1.09 1.11 4.10
CA HIS A 64 1.31 1.95 2.92
C HIS A 64 1.03 3.39 3.28
N THR A 65 1.89 4.28 2.81
CA THR A 65 1.60 5.70 2.88
C THR A 65 0.87 6.07 1.60
N VAL A 66 -0.27 6.72 1.77
CA VAL A 66 -1.14 7.05 0.65
C VAL A 66 -1.33 8.55 0.59
N ALA A 67 -1.13 9.13 -0.58
CA ALA A 67 -1.40 10.53 -0.81
C ALA A 67 -2.67 10.64 -1.64
N ALA A 68 -3.59 11.46 -1.20
CA ALA A 68 -4.86 11.66 -1.88
C ALA A 68 -4.99 13.10 -2.34
N PRO A 69 -5.50 13.31 -3.56
CA PRO A 69 -5.67 14.70 -4.04
C PRO A 69 -6.82 15.41 -3.35
N SER A 70 -7.71 14.69 -2.70
CA SER A 70 -8.85 15.30 -2.04
C SER A 70 -9.32 14.37 -0.94
N PHE A 71 -10.14 14.95 -0.05
CA PHE A 71 -10.75 14.14 0.99
C PHE A 71 -11.69 13.09 0.40
N GLU A 72 -12.37 13.44 -0.68
CA GLU A 72 -13.27 12.48 -1.34
C GLU A 72 -12.51 11.29 -1.90
N ALA A 73 -11.34 11.54 -2.50
CA ALA A 73 -10.54 10.43 -3.02
C ALA A 73 -10.08 9.51 -1.89
N LEU A 74 -9.68 10.11 -0.77
CA LEU A 74 -9.27 9.32 0.38
C LEU A 74 -10.43 8.49 0.91
N SER A 75 -11.62 9.07 0.97
CA SER A 75 -12.79 8.34 1.42
C SER A 75 -13.14 7.19 0.50
N ARG A 76 -13.00 7.39 -0.80
CA ARG A 76 -13.26 6.31 -1.76
C ARG A 76 -12.27 5.17 -1.58
N ALA A 77 -11.00 5.51 -1.37
CA ALA A 77 -9.99 4.49 -1.18
C ALA A 77 -10.26 3.70 0.09
N ARG A 78 -10.60 4.41 1.17
CA ARG A 78 -10.88 3.76 2.44
C ARG A 78 -12.08 2.84 2.33
N GLU A 79 -13.13 3.29 1.66
CA GLU A 79 -14.32 2.48 1.51
C GLU A 79 -14.05 1.26 0.63
N ALA A 80 -13.27 1.42 -0.43
CA ALA A 80 -12.93 0.30 -1.29
C ALA A 80 -12.12 -0.75 -0.56
N LEU A 81 -11.18 -0.31 0.28
CA LEU A 81 -10.38 -1.24 1.06
C LEU A 81 -11.23 -1.99 2.07
N ARG A 82 -12.17 -1.28 2.71
CA ARG A 82 -13.04 -1.92 3.68
C ARG A 82 -13.91 -2.98 3.02
N ARG A 83 -14.44 -2.68 1.83
CA ARG A 83 -15.27 -3.65 1.12
C ARG A 83 -14.51 -4.89 0.70
N LYS A 84 -13.23 -4.73 0.44
CA LYS A 84 -12.40 -5.88 0.07
C LYS A 84 -11.88 -6.63 1.28
N GLY A 85 -12.25 -6.20 2.47
CA GLY A 85 -11.86 -6.91 3.68
C GLY A 85 -10.52 -6.53 4.24
N PHE A 86 -9.91 -5.48 3.76
CA PHE A 86 -8.64 -5.03 4.32
C PHE A 86 -8.89 -4.23 5.57
N LEU A 87 -8.11 -4.51 6.59
CA LEU A 87 -8.23 -3.84 7.85
C LEU A 87 -7.45 -2.54 7.81
N LEU A 88 -8.12 -1.45 8.18
CA LEU A 88 -7.48 -0.16 8.22
C LEU A 88 -7.32 0.25 9.67
N PRO A 89 -6.15 0.73 10.05
CA PRO A 89 -6.01 1.28 11.38
C PRO A 89 -6.83 2.55 11.50
N SER A 90 -7.13 2.94 12.71
CA SER A 90 -7.80 4.18 12.96
C SER A 90 -6.96 5.30 12.37
N SER A 91 -7.59 6.11 11.55
CA SER A 91 -6.82 7.05 10.75
C SER A 91 -7.24 8.47 10.96
N GLY A 92 -7.72 8.78 12.10
CA GLY A 92 -7.97 10.18 12.38
C GLY A 92 -6.68 10.97 12.30
N PRO A 93 -6.77 12.29 12.19
CA PRO A 93 -5.57 13.11 12.19
C PRO A 93 -4.79 12.85 13.47
N GLY A 94 -3.50 12.59 13.29
CA GLY A 94 -2.68 12.28 14.42
C GLY A 94 -2.90 10.90 14.98
N GLY A 95 -3.81 10.15 14.41
CA GLY A 95 -4.04 8.80 14.88
C GLY A 95 -2.92 7.89 14.41
N PRO A 96 -2.79 6.74 15.06
CA PRO A 96 -1.87 5.76 14.57
C PRO A 96 -2.36 5.33 13.22
N SER A 97 -1.54 5.23 12.35
CA SER A 97 -1.96 4.85 11.02
C SER A 97 -1.33 3.56 10.67
#